data_2e30e0a6746e2c4e7409e3e1b1c5e61a
#
_entry.id   2e30e0a6746e2c4e7409e3e1b1c5e61a
#
_cell.length_a   1.000
_cell.length_b   1.000
_cell.length_c   1.000
_cell.angle_alpha   90.00
_cell.angle_beta   90.00
_cell.angle_gamma   90.00
#
_symmetry.space_group_name_H-M   'P 1'
#
loop_
_entity.id
_entity.type
_entity.pdbx_description
1 polymer ?
#
loop_
_entity_poly.entity_id
_entity_poly.type
_entity_poly.pdbx_seq_one_letter_code
_entity_poly.pdbx_strand_id
1 'polypeptide(L)'
;MSDEALALNIDNIITDSDLDGVVTGAILRRWWPNSEIIFGHPGNLRAGMMDHLINRNTAICDLPRHPNCGLSIDHHQSNEPKEGVISDTVVLWEQTPSAARIAYNLLKDKIDLSDLTEMMRWVDKLDGGAITIEDFMGNNSVMWLGRIIGDDKDIALKILEKIQQRISVEEILLIPEIGEKINQRRIKQDVLGKVISENIQIIDRLAIARL
;
A
#
# COMPACT_ATOMS: atom_id res chain seq x y z
N MET A 1 -15.47 -14.58 10.38
CA MET A 1 -14.90 -13.33 9.86
C MET A 1 -14.37 -13.47 8.41
N SER A 2 -13.45 -14.40 8.09
CA SER A 2 -12.94 -14.51 6.70
C SER A 2 -14.01 -14.85 5.66
N ASP A 3 -14.86 -15.84 5.91
CA ASP A 3 -15.94 -16.19 4.96
C ASP A 3 -17.04 -15.12 4.91
N GLU A 4 -17.27 -14.39 5.99
CA GLU A 4 -18.18 -13.26 6.05
C GLU A 4 -17.65 -12.09 5.20
N ALA A 5 -16.35 -11.76 5.31
CA ALA A 5 -15.71 -10.75 4.47
C ALA A 5 -15.85 -11.09 2.98
N LEU A 6 -15.60 -12.35 2.61
CA LEU A 6 -15.66 -12.81 1.22
C LEU A 6 -17.09 -12.89 0.64
N ALA A 7 -18.10 -12.92 1.50
CA ALA A 7 -19.52 -12.89 1.10
C ALA A 7 -20.04 -11.47 0.82
N LEU A 8 -19.27 -10.42 1.15
CA LEU A 8 -19.66 -9.05 0.88
C LEU A 8 -19.66 -8.74 -0.63
N ASN A 9 -20.58 -7.85 -1.05
CA ASN A 9 -20.50 -7.22 -2.35
C ASN A 9 -19.75 -5.89 -2.19
N ILE A 10 -18.54 -5.78 -2.76
CA ILE A 10 -17.71 -4.59 -2.67
C ILE A 10 -17.67 -3.89 -4.03
N ASP A 11 -18.22 -2.67 -4.06
CA ASP A 11 -18.24 -1.82 -5.25
C ASP A 11 -17.08 -0.82 -5.24
N ASN A 12 -16.61 -0.42 -4.04
CA ASN A 12 -15.49 0.52 -3.88
C ASN A 12 -14.44 -0.04 -2.93
N ILE A 13 -13.17 0.10 -3.29
CA ILE A 13 -12.02 -0.17 -2.43
C ILE A 13 -11.28 1.15 -2.22
N ILE A 14 -11.35 1.67 -1.00
CA ILE A 14 -10.59 2.85 -0.58
C ILE A 14 -9.33 2.37 0.11
N THR A 15 -8.17 2.75 -0.40
CA THR A 15 -6.87 2.30 0.12
C THR A 15 -5.85 3.44 0.12
N ASP A 16 -4.77 3.32 0.91
CA ASP A 16 -3.69 4.32 0.84
C ASP A 16 -2.97 4.24 -0.51
N SER A 17 -2.30 5.32 -0.88
CA SER A 17 -1.58 5.45 -2.15
C SER A 17 -0.09 5.11 -2.04
N ASP A 18 0.32 4.35 -1.03
CA ASP A 18 1.65 3.80 -0.91
C ASP A 18 1.74 2.37 -1.48
N LEU A 19 2.87 1.68 -1.30
CA LEU A 19 3.05 0.34 -1.86
C LEU A 19 2.15 -0.70 -1.19
N ASP A 20 1.94 -0.61 0.14
CA ASP A 20 1.07 -1.54 0.86
C ASP A 20 -0.38 -1.38 0.41
N GLY A 21 -0.90 -0.16 0.41
CA GLY A 21 -2.25 0.12 -0.05
C GLY A 21 -2.49 -0.26 -1.51
N VAL A 22 -1.52 -0.02 -2.40
CA VAL A 22 -1.58 -0.40 -3.82
C VAL A 22 -1.64 -1.92 -4.00
N VAL A 23 -0.79 -2.67 -3.30
CA VAL A 23 -0.78 -4.14 -3.40
C VAL A 23 -2.01 -4.74 -2.73
N THR A 24 -2.46 -4.18 -1.60
CA THR A 24 -3.74 -4.55 -0.96
C THR A 24 -4.90 -4.40 -1.92
N GLY A 25 -5.04 -3.24 -2.54
CA GLY A 25 -6.09 -2.98 -3.53
C GLY A 25 -6.02 -3.92 -4.73
N ALA A 26 -4.83 -4.22 -5.23
CA ALA A 26 -4.64 -5.15 -6.36
C ALA A 26 -5.06 -6.58 -6.01
N ILE A 27 -4.73 -7.06 -4.80
CA ILE A 27 -5.12 -8.39 -4.31
C ILE A 27 -6.64 -8.47 -4.17
N LEU A 28 -7.26 -7.49 -3.54
CA LEU A 28 -8.70 -7.47 -3.32
C LEU A 28 -9.48 -7.36 -4.63
N ARG A 29 -8.97 -6.61 -5.60
CA ARG A 29 -9.58 -6.47 -6.92
C ARG A 29 -9.50 -7.74 -7.78
N ARG A 30 -8.67 -8.72 -7.40
CA ARG A 30 -8.72 -10.07 -8.00
C ARG A 30 -9.94 -10.87 -7.54
N TRP A 31 -10.48 -10.54 -6.36
CA TRP A 31 -11.71 -11.14 -5.81
C TRP A 31 -12.97 -10.34 -6.20
N TRP A 32 -12.90 -9.02 -6.14
CA TRP A 32 -13.95 -8.09 -6.57
C TRP A 32 -13.52 -7.31 -7.83
N PRO A 33 -13.53 -7.96 -9.02
CA PRO A 33 -12.87 -7.39 -10.22
C PRO A 33 -13.54 -6.12 -10.76
N ASN A 34 -14.79 -5.87 -10.39
CA ASN A 34 -15.56 -4.72 -10.84
C ASN A 34 -15.53 -3.55 -9.85
N SER A 35 -14.83 -3.69 -8.71
CA SER A 35 -14.74 -2.60 -7.73
C SER A 35 -13.88 -1.45 -8.24
N GLU A 36 -14.33 -0.22 -7.92
CA GLU A 36 -13.56 0.99 -8.18
C GLU A 36 -12.47 1.16 -7.11
N ILE A 37 -11.28 1.58 -7.53
CA ILE A 37 -10.18 1.93 -6.61
C ILE A 37 -10.19 3.43 -6.35
N ILE A 38 -10.19 3.79 -5.08
CA ILE A 38 -10.14 5.18 -4.63
C ILE A 38 -8.97 5.33 -3.65
N PHE A 39 -8.01 6.17 -3.99
CA PHE A 39 -6.90 6.45 -3.08
C PHE A 39 -7.32 7.48 -2.03
N GLY A 40 -7.28 7.03 -0.77
CA GLY A 40 -7.56 7.81 0.41
C GLY A 40 -6.28 8.36 1.07
N HIS A 41 -6.49 9.09 2.15
CA HIS A 41 -5.45 9.51 3.08
C HIS A 41 -6.04 9.53 4.49
N PRO A 42 -5.30 9.07 5.53
CA PRO A 42 -5.84 8.98 6.89
C PRO A 42 -6.45 10.29 7.40
N GLY A 43 -5.83 11.43 7.08
CA GLY A 43 -6.34 12.76 7.46
C GLY A 43 -7.68 13.09 6.84
N ASN A 44 -7.88 12.75 5.56
CA ASN A 44 -9.14 13.02 4.85
C ASN A 44 -10.30 12.15 5.38
N LEU A 45 -10.01 10.88 5.68
CA LEU A 45 -10.99 10.00 6.32
C LEU A 45 -11.41 10.53 7.70
N ARG A 46 -10.43 10.85 8.56
CA ARG A 46 -10.71 11.37 9.91
C ARG A 46 -11.43 12.72 9.89
N ALA A 47 -11.23 13.53 8.87
CA ALA A 47 -11.92 14.81 8.67
C ALA A 47 -13.32 14.67 8.04
N GLY A 48 -13.79 13.45 7.72
CA GLY A 48 -15.08 13.21 7.08
C GLY A 48 -15.17 13.65 5.61
N MET A 49 -14.04 14.01 4.99
CA MET A 49 -14.02 14.50 3.61
C MET A 49 -14.39 13.42 2.59
N MET A 50 -14.34 12.15 2.98
CA MET A 50 -14.65 11.00 2.13
C MET A 50 -15.97 10.31 2.48
N ASP A 51 -16.74 10.81 3.45
CA ASP A 51 -17.97 10.16 3.95
C ASP A 51 -18.98 9.88 2.83
N HIS A 52 -19.07 10.76 1.84
CA HIS A 52 -19.97 10.64 0.70
C HIS A 52 -19.64 9.48 -0.25
N LEU A 53 -18.44 8.90 -0.15
CA LEU A 53 -17.96 7.76 -0.94
C LEU A 53 -18.12 6.43 -0.19
N ILE A 54 -18.49 6.47 1.10
CA ILE A 54 -18.39 5.30 1.98
C ILE A 54 -19.81 4.80 2.32
N ASN A 55 -20.05 3.53 2.00
CA ASN A 55 -21.27 2.81 2.31
C ASN A 55 -20.95 1.33 2.60
N ARG A 56 -21.97 0.49 2.80
CA ARG A 56 -21.79 -0.94 3.13
C ARG A 56 -21.12 -1.78 2.03
N ASN A 57 -21.07 -1.27 0.81
CA ASN A 57 -20.35 -1.90 -0.30
C ASN A 57 -18.93 -1.32 -0.47
N THR A 58 -18.41 -0.64 0.54
CA THR A 58 -17.06 -0.06 0.53
C THR A 58 -16.13 -0.87 1.44
N ALA A 59 -15.01 -1.33 0.90
CA ALA A 59 -13.85 -1.79 1.67
C ALA A 59 -12.89 -0.63 1.92
N ILE A 60 -12.44 -0.48 3.16
CA ILE A 60 -11.37 0.47 3.53
C ILE A 60 -10.16 -0.35 3.97
N CYS A 61 -9.02 -0.09 3.33
CA CYS A 61 -7.83 -0.91 3.49
C CYS A 61 -6.61 -0.03 3.76
N ASP A 62 -5.76 -0.45 4.70
CA ASP A 62 -4.53 0.26 5.05
C ASP A 62 -4.79 1.73 5.48
N LEU A 63 -5.95 1.95 6.07
CA LEU A 63 -6.48 3.26 6.46
C LEU A 63 -7.38 3.12 7.70
N PRO A 64 -7.59 4.21 8.46
CA PRO A 64 -8.52 4.20 9.58
C PRO A 64 -9.92 3.74 9.16
N ARG A 65 -10.51 2.84 9.96
CA ARG A 65 -11.85 2.34 9.74
C ARG A 65 -12.88 3.47 9.77
N HIS A 66 -13.87 3.39 8.86
CA HIS A 66 -15.05 4.24 8.89
C HIS A 66 -16.30 3.44 9.35
N PRO A 67 -17.20 3.99 10.19
CA PRO A 67 -18.33 3.25 10.75
C PRO A 67 -19.34 2.76 9.69
N ASN A 68 -19.41 3.39 8.54
CA ASN A 68 -20.31 3.04 7.46
C ASN A 68 -19.74 2.07 6.41
N CYS A 69 -18.44 1.71 6.46
CA CYS A 69 -17.89 0.75 5.50
C CYS A 69 -18.39 -0.68 5.80
N GLY A 70 -18.41 -1.53 4.79
CA GLY A 70 -18.75 -2.94 4.94
C GLY A 70 -17.56 -3.78 5.42
N LEU A 71 -16.36 -3.45 4.95
CA LEU A 71 -15.12 -4.15 5.26
C LEU A 71 -14.02 -3.17 5.66
N SER A 72 -13.24 -3.52 6.68
CA SER A 72 -12.00 -2.81 7.04
C SER A 72 -10.88 -3.83 7.14
N ILE A 73 -9.76 -3.56 6.46
CA ILE A 73 -8.52 -4.36 6.52
C ILE A 73 -7.39 -3.43 6.93
N ASP A 74 -6.78 -3.66 8.09
CA ASP A 74 -5.75 -2.76 8.62
C ASP A 74 -4.82 -3.50 9.59
N HIS A 75 -3.57 -3.05 9.68
CA HIS A 75 -2.54 -3.59 10.56
C HIS A 75 -1.97 -2.55 11.53
N HIS A 76 -2.32 -1.28 11.36
CA HIS A 76 -1.80 -0.19 12.18
C HIS A 76 -2.29 -0.30 13.62
N GLN A 77 -1.39 -0.23 14.60
CA GLN A 77 -1.73 -0.25 16.04
C GLN A 77 -2.65 0.89 16.43
N SER A 78 -2.52 2.07 15.80
CA SER A 78 -3.38 3.23 16.06
C SER A 78 -4.84 3.00 15.68
N ASN A 79 -5.12 2.01 14.84
CA ASN A 79 -6.44 1.67 14.30
C ASN A 79 -6.97 0.34 14.87
N GLU A 80 -6.26 -0.26 15.84
CA GLU A 80 -6.67 -1.48 16.52
C GLU A 80 -8.12 -1.36 17.04
N PRO A 81 -9.00 -2.34 16.76
CA PRO A 81 -10.37 -2.32 17.23
C PRO A 81 -10.43 -2.31 18.75
N LYS A 82 -11.17 -1.36 19.32
CA LYS A 82 -11.38 -1.32 20.78
C LYS A 82 -12.49 -2.29 21.17
N GLU A 83 -12.29 -2.98 22.29
CA GLU A 83 -13.33 -3.86 22.86
C GLU A 83 -14.64 -3.11 23.11
N GLY A 84 -15.76 -3.77 22.85
CA GLY A 84 -17.10 -3.21 23.12
C GLY A 84 -17.64 -2.27 22.06
N VAL A 85 -16.92 -1.97 21.00
CA VAL A 85 -17.46 -1.19 19.86
C VAL A 85 -18.23 -2.13 18.94
N ILE A 86 -19.57 -2.07 19.03
CA ILE A 86 -20.47 -2.81 18.13
C ILE A 86 -20.47 -2.08 16.78
N SER A 87 -20.16 -2.79 15.71
CA SER A 87 -20.20 -2.28 14.33
C SER A 87 -20.66 -3.40 13.41
N ASP A 88 -21.48 -3.04 12.41
CA ASP A 88 -21.85 -3.97 11.33
C ASP A 88 -20.72 -4.10 10.28
N THR A 89 -19.60 -3.43 10.47
CA THR A 89 -18.41 -3.54 9.62
C THR A 89 -17.69 -4.85 9.93
N VAL A 90 -17.39 -5.63 8.92
CA VAL A 90 -16.46 -6.76 9.05
C VAL A 90 -15.05 -6.20 9.18
N VAL A 91 -14.38 -6.48 10.30
CA VAL A 91 -13.06 -5.94 10.61
C VAL A 91 -12.04 -7.06 10.59
N LEU A 92 -11.06 -6.95 9.70
CA LEU A 92 -9.88 -7.79 9.62
C LEU A 92 -8.69 -6.93 10.05
N TRP A 93 -8.38 -6.97 11.34
CA TRP A 93 -7.21 -6.32 11.91
C TRP A 93 -6.30 -7.38 12.50
N GLU A 94 -5.05 -7.37 12.10
CA GLU A 94 -4.03 -8.29 12.60
C GLU A 94 -2.72 -7.52 12.75
N GLN A 95 -1.93 -7.88 13.76
CA GLN A 95 -0.57 -7.36 13.91
C GLN A 95 0.36 -8.05 12.91
N THR A 96 0.19 -7.73 11.62
CA THR A 96 1.01 -8.20 10.51
C THR A 96 1.94 -7.09 10.02
N PRO A 97 2.97 -7.40 9.22
CA PRO A 97 3.87 -6.37 8.66
C PRO A 97 3.19 -5.39 7.72
N SER A 98 2.05 -5.77 7.10
CA SER A 98 1.36 -4.97 6.08
C SER A 98 -0.13 -5.34 5.99
N ALA A 99 -0.99 -4.43 5.52
CA ALA A 99 -2.39 -4.72 5.20
C ALA A 99 -2.49 -5.67 3.99
N ALA A 100 -1.54 -5.59 3.04
CA ALA A 100 -1.44 -6.54 1.94
C ALA A 100 -1.23 -7.97 2.42
N ARG A 101 -0.53 -8.18 3.55
CA ARG A 101 -0.37 -9.50 4.17
C ARG A 101 -1.71 -10.06 4.65
N ILE A 102 -2.58 -9.23 5.23
CA ILE A 102 -3.92 -9.65 5.66
C ILE A 102 -4.76 -10.02 4.43
N ALA A 103 -4.78 -9.17 3.39
CA ALA A 103 -5.50 -9.44 2.15
C ALA A 103 -4.99 -10.70 1.43
N TYR A 104 -3.66 -10.91 1.40
CA TYR A 104 -3.03 -12.11 0.86
C TYR A 104 -3.47 -13.37 1.63
N ASN A 105 -3.42 -13.34 2.96
CA ASN A 105 -3.84 -14.47 3.80
C ASN A 105 -5.34 -14.76 3.67
N LEU A 106 -6.17 -13.74 3.51
CA LEU A 106 -7.62 -13.90 3.27
C LEU A 106 -7.92 -14.68 2.00
N LEU A 107 -7.12 -14.48 0.93
CA LEU A 107 -7.44 -14.95 -0.42
C LEU A 107 -6.56 -16.08 -0.94
N LYS A 108 -5.38 -16.36 -0.35
CA LYS A 108 -4.40 -17.34 -0.87
C LYS A 108 -4.93 -18.77 -1.05
N ASP A 109 -5.94 -19.17 -0.26
CA ASP A 109 -6.58 -20.47 -0.34
C ASP A 109 -7.86 -20.46 -1.20
N LYS A 110 -8.23 -19.32 -1.75
CA LYS A 110 -9.43 -19.11 -2.56
C LYS A 110 -9.10 -18.84 -4.03
N ILE A 111 -8.02 -18.11 -4.29
CA ILE A 111 -7.52 -17.80 -5.63
C ILE A 111 -6.00 -17.96 -5.68
N ASP A 112 -5.48 -18.19 -6.87
CA ASP A 112 -4.03 -18.26 -7.06
C ASP A 112 -3.39 -16.86 -6.93
N LEU A 113 -2.49 -16.72 -5.95
CA LEU A 113 -1.69 -15.52 -5.67
C LEU A 113 -0.18 -15.83 -5.70
N SER A 114 0.22 -16.96 -6.32
CA SER A 114 1.62 -17.41 -6.35
C SER A 114 2.57 -16.42 -7.00
N ASP A 115 2.07 -15.66 -7.98
CA ASP A 115 2.79 -14.58 -8.66
C ASP A 115 3.17 -13.40 -7.75
N LEU A 116 2.52 -13.25 -6.60
CA LEU A 116 2.79 -12.18 -5.63
C LEU A 116 3.78 -12.57 -4.53
N THR A 117 4.23 -13.82 -4.46
CA THR A 117 5.03 -14.31 -3.31
C THR A 117 6.27 -13.46 -3.04
N GLU A 118 7.04 -13.14 -4.07
CA GLU A 118 8.25 -12.33 -3.91
C GLU A 118 7.91 -10.85 -3.65
N MET A 119 6.88 -10.31 -4.30
CA MET A 119 6.38 -8.96 -4.06
C MET A 119 5.96 -8.79 -2.60
N MET A 120 5.17 -9.72 -2.06
CA MET A 120 4.72 -9.71 -0.67
C MET A 120 5.87 -9.68 0.34
N ARG A 121 6.97 -10.38 0.04
CA ARG A 121 8.17 -10.33 0.89
C ARG A 121 8.74 -8.92 1.01
N TRP A 122 8.74 -8.15 -0.09
CA TRP A 122 9.25 -6.78 -0.11
C TRP A 122 8.26 -5.76 0.46
N VAL A 123 6.96 -5.95 0.22
CA VAL A 123 5.91 -5.14 0.85
C VAL A 123 6.00 -5.25 2.37
N ASP A 124 6.02 -6.46 2.90
CA ASP A 124 6.16 -6.71 4.35
C ASP A 124 7.44 -6.09 4.93
N LYS A 125 8.53 -6.13 4.16
CA LYS A 125 9.81 -5.62 4.62
C LYS A 125 9.84 -4.09 4.65
N LEU A 126 9.21 -3.46 3.64
CA LEU A 126 9.09 -2.02 3.53
C LEU A 126 8.19 -1.45 4.61
N ASP A 127 6.99 -1.96 4.70
CA ASP A 127 5.97 -1.42 5.59
C ASP A 127 6.22 -1.80 7.06
N GLY A 128 6.67 -3.02 7.31
CA GLY A 128 7.11 -3.49 8.63
C GLY A 128 8.42 -2.88 9.13
N GLY A 129 9.06 -1.97 8.39
CA GLY A 129 10.29 -1.28 8.81
C GLY A 129 11.52 -2.18 8.90
N ALA A 130 11.56 -3.30 8.18
CA ALA A 130 12.65 -4.28 8.21
C ALA A 130 13.66 -4.11 7.06
N ILE A 131 13.69 -2.95 6.41
CA ILE A 131 14.62 -2.62 5.33
C ILE A 131 16.02 -2.36 5.90
N THR A 132 17.00 -3.08 5.39
CA THR A 132 18.42 -2.85 5.70
C THR A 132 19.00 -1.74 4.82
N ILE A 133 20.22 -1.28 5.17
CA ILE A 133 20.96 -0.32 4.34
C ILE A 133 21.26 -0.94 2.96
N GLU A 134 21.62 -2.23 2.91
CA GLU A 134 21.86 -2.94 1.65
C GLU A 134 20.61 -3.02 0.79
N ASP A 135 19.44 -3.30 1.39
CA ASP A 135 18.16 -3.28 0.68
C ASP A 135 17.86 -1.89 0.12
N PHE A 136 18.03 -0.85 0.94
CA PHE A 136 17.76 0.53 0.53
C PHE A 136 18.68 1.00 -0.59
N MET A 137 19.96 0.67 -0.52
CA MET A 137 20.98 1.02 -1.54
C MET A 137 20.91 0.10 -2.76
N GLY A 138 20.26 -1.04 -2.63
CA GLY A 138 20.12 -2.04 -3.69
C GLY A 138 19.22 -1.58 -4.85
N ASN A 139 19.19 -2.39 -5.90
CA ASN A 139 18.41 -2.11 -7.11
C ASN A 139 17.20 -3.06 -7.25
N ASN A 140 16.52 -3.34 -6.15
CA ASN A 140 15.35 -4.21 -6.19
C ASN A 140 14.16 -3.54 -6.91
N SER A 141 13.50 -4.29 -7.78
CA SER A 141 12.39 -3.85 -8.63
C SER A 141 11.19 -3.35 -7.81
N VAL A 142 10.81 -4.06 -6.75
CA VAL A 142 9.67 -3.70 -5.90
C VAL A 142 9.97 -2.43 -5.10
N MET A 143 11.22 -2.26 -4.63
CA MET A 143 11.66 -1.03 -3.97
C MET A 143 11.53 0.19 -4.89
N TRP A 144 11.84 0.04 -6.18
CA TRP A 144 11.68 1.14 -7.14
C TRP A 144 10.22 1.47 -7.40
N LEU A 145 9.31 0.49 -7.43
CA LEU A 145 7.87 0.77 -7.48
C LEU A 145 7.44 1.59 -6.25
N GLY A 146 7.79 1.16 -5.04
CA GLY A 146 7.45 1.90 -3.81
C GLY A 146 7.95 3.35 -3.80
N ARG A 147 9.12 3.62 -4.41
CA ARG A 147 9.69 4.99 -4.47
C ARG A 147 8.96 5.96 -5.39
N ILE A 148 8.16 5.48 -6.34
CA ILE A 148 7.45 6.31 -7.33
C ILE A 148 5.94 6.37 -7.11
N ILE A 149 5.37 5.46 -6.32
CA ILE A 149 3.92 5.34 -6.10
C ILE A 149 3.38 6.55 -5.31
N GLY A 150 4.02 6.93 -4.20
CA GLY A 150 3.46 7.89 -3.25
C GLY A 150 3.25 9.32 -3.78
N ASP A 151 3.92 9.70 -4.85
CA ASP A 151 3.87 11.07 -5.40
C ASP A 151 2.84 11.24 -6.53
N ASP A 152 2.27 10.13 -7.06
CA ASP A 152 1.47 10.17 -8.30
C ASP A 152 0.39 9.08 -8.29
N LYS A 153 -0.86 9.51 -8.04
CA LYS A 153 -2.02 8.59 -7.96
C LYS A 153 -2.32 7.89 -9.29
N ASP A 154 -2.03 8.50 -10.42
CA ASP A 154 -2.27 7.89 -11.73
C ASP A 154 -1.25 6.76 -11.97
N ILE A 155 -0.01 6.97 -11.57
CA ILE A 155 1.03 5.93 -11.57
C ILE A 155 0.67 4.81 -10.59
N ALA A 156 0.23 5.15 -9.37
CA ALA A 156 -0.21 4.17 -8.37
C ALA A 156 -1.35 3.29 -8.90
N LEU A 157 -2.37 3.89 -9.52
CA LEU A 157 -3.48 3.16 -10.12
C LEU A 157 -3.02 2.27 -11.26
N LYS A 158 -2.18 2.77 -12.14
CA LYS A 158 -1.62 1.99 -13.27
C LYS A 158 -0.83 0.78 -12.77
N ILE A 159 0.00 0.94 -11.74
CA ILE A 159 0.76 -0.15 -11.12
C ILE A 159 -0.20 -1.17 -10.50
N LEU A 160 -1.20 -0.72 -9.73
CA LEU A 160 -2.23 -1.56 -9.15
C LEU A 160 -2.92 -2.43 -10.21
N GLU A 161 -3.36 -1.81 -11.31
CA GLU A 161 -4.02 -2.53 -12.41
C GLU A 161 -3.12 -3.59 -13.05
N LYS A 162 -1.83 -3.30 -13.20
CA LYS A 162 -0.87 -4.27 -13.74
C LYS A 162 -0.64 -5.44 -12.78
N ILE A 163 -0.52 -5.18 -11.48
CA ILE A 163 -0.43 -6.23 -10.44
C ILE A 163 -1.71 -7.08 -10.44
N GLN A 164 -2.89 -6.45 -10.52
CA GLN A 164 -4.16 -7.17 -10.64
C GLN A 164 -4.19 -8.10 -11.87
N GLN A 165 -3.67 -7.62 -13.01
CA GLN A 165 -3.58 -8.35 -14.29
C GLN A 165 -2.48 -9.43 -14.28
N ARG A 166 -1.78 -9.64 -13.17
CA ARG A 166 -0.66 -10.61 -13.01
C ARG A 166 0.56 -10.29 -13.88
N ILE A 167 0.74 -9.04 -14.26
CA ILE A 167 1.95 -8.58 -14.93
C ILE A 167 3.10 -8.57 -13.92
N SER A 168 4.24 -9.13 -14.28
CA SER A 168 5.40 -9.18 -13.40
C SER A 168 5.96 -7.78 -13.12
N VAL A 169 6.64 -7.64 -11.98
CA VAL A 169 7.26 -6.35 -11.60
C VAL A 169 8.24 -5.90 -12.67
N GLU A 170 9.01 -6.81 -13.23
CA GLU A 170 9.99 -6.55 -14.29
C GLU A 170 9.31 -5.98 -15.54
N GLU A 171 8.16 -6.54 -15.95
CA GLU A 171 7.38 -6.03 -17.08
C GLU A 171 6.74 -4.67 -16.77
N ILE A 172 6.26 -4.46 -15.53
CA ILE A 172 5.74 -3.16 -15.09
C ILE A 172 6.81 -2.07 -15.20
N LEU A 173 8.05 -2.36 -14.81
CA LEU A 173 9.17 -1.42 -14.93
C LEU A 173 9.54 -1.06 -16.37
N LEU A 174 9.20 -1.91 -17.34
CA LEU A 174 9.43 -1.66 -18.78
C LEU A 174 8.34 -0.76 -19.41
N ILE A 175 7.26 -0.46 -18.71
CA ILE A 175 6.25 0.49 -19.18
C ILE A 175 6.92 1.89 -19.27
N PRO A 176 6.92 2.54 -20.45
CA PRO A 176 7.72 3.75 -20.68
C PRO A 176 7.50 4.86 -19.63
N GLU A 177 6.26 5.11 -19.25
CA GLU A 177 5.91 6.13 -18.26
C GLU A 177 6.43 5.78 -16.85
N ILE A 178 6.39 4.51 -16.47
CA ILE A 178 6.92 4.03 -15.18
C ILE A 178 8.44 4.10 -15.18
N GLY A 179 9.07 3.63 -16.26
CA GLY A 179 10.52 3.71 -16.45
C GLY A 179 11.04 5.15 -16.39
N GLU A 180 10.34 6.10 -17.01
CA GLU A 180 10.67 7.52 -16.95
C GLU A 180 10.59 8.09 -15.53
N LYS A 181 9.52 7.78 -14.77
CA LYS A 181 9.39 8.19 -13.37
C LYS A 181 10.53 7.64 -12.50
N ILE A 182 10.91 6.38 -12.70
CA ILE A 182 12.03 5.77 -11.99
C ILE A 182 13.33 6.51 -12.32
N ASN A 183 13.57 6.81 -13.59
CA ASN A 183 14.77 7.53 -14.02
C ASN A 183 14.84 8.93 -13.40
N GLN A 184 13.73 9.67 -13.41
CA GLN A 184 13.62 10.98 -12.76
C GLN A 184 13.88 10.87 -11.25
N ARG A 185 13.36 9.83 -10.59
CA ARG A 185 13.60 9.61 -9.15
C ARG A 185 15.06 9.29 -8.86
N ARG A 186 15.72 8.48 -9.70
CA ARG A 186 17.17 8.20 -9.59
C ARG A 186 17.99 9.47 -9.69
N ILE A 187 17.73 10.30 -10.71
CA ILE A 187 18.44 11.58 -10.87
C ILE A 187 18.25 12.48 -9.64
N LYS A 188 17.03 12.63 -9.14
CA LYS A 188 16.77 13.39 -7.92
C LYS A 188 17.52 12.84 -6.71
N GLN A 189 17.58 11.53 -6.56
CA GLN A 189 18.26 10.85 -5.45
C GLN A 189 19.78 11.06 -5.51
N ASP A 190 20.37 11.00 -6.70
CA ASP A 190 21.79 11.26 -6.92
C ASP A 190 22.16 12.71 -6.63
N VAL A 191 21.34 13.66 -7.09
CA VAL A 191 21.54 15.11 -6.82
C VAL A 191 21.44 15.37 -5.32
N LEU A 192 20.38 14.85 -4.67
CA LEU A 192 20.17 15.04 -3.24
C LEU A 192 21.30 14.39 -2.42
N GLY A 193 21.75 13.20 -2.81
CA GLY A 193 22.88 12.50 -2.18
C GLY A 193 24.17 13.33 -2.22
N LYS A 194 24.47 13.99 -3.34
CA LYS A 194 25.61 14.89 -3.46
C LYS A 194 25.46 16.10 -2.54
N VAL A 195 24.31 16.79 -2.58
CA VAL A 195 24.03 17.95 -1.73
C VAL A 195 24.16 17.59 -0.26
N ILE A 196 23.60 16.46 0.17
CA ILE A 196 23.72 15.97 1.55
C ILE A 196 25.18 15.70 1.90
N SER A 197 25.92 14.97 1.05
CA SER A 197 27.30 14.61 1.33
C SER A 197 28.23 15.82 1.46
N GLU A 198 27.97 16.89 0.73
CA GLU A 198 28.73 18.14 0.77
C GLU A 198 28.35 19.04 1.98
N ASN A 199 27.14 18.88 2.53
CA ASN A 199 26.61 19.77 3.57
C ASN A 199 26.33 19.07 4.90
N ILE A 200 26.65 17.77 5.04
CA ILE A 200 26.36 17.02 6.26
C ILE A 200 27.37 17.34 7.35
N GLN A 201 26.87 17.60 8.55
CA GLN A 201 27.64 17.68 9.79
C GLN A 201 27.20 16.56 10.72
N ILE A 202 28.14 15.82 11.24
CA ILE A 202 27.90 14.75 12.22
C ILE A 202 28.34 15.25 13.60
N ILE A 203 27.39 15.31 14.53
CA ILE A 203 27.64 15.68 15.92
C ILE A 203 27.14 14.51 16.78
N ASP A 204 28.08 13.72 17.30
CA ASP A 204 27.81 12.49 18.04
C ASP A 204 26.91 11.52 17.20
N ARG A 205 25.65 11.33 17.58
CA ARG A 205 24.66 10.48 16.88
C ARG A 205 23.73 11.25 15.97
N LEU A 206 23.91 12.55 15.85
CA LEU A 206 23.08 13.43 15.03
C LEU A 206 23.77 13.78 13.73
N ALA A 207 23.09 13.57 12.61
CA ALA A 207 23.51 14.02 11.29
C ALA A 207 22.60 15.17 10.85
N ILE A 208 23.18 16.34 10.54
CA ILE A 208 22.47 17.53 10.11
C ILE A 208 22.96 17.89 8.71
N ALA A 209 22.04 18.00 7.76
CA ALA A 209 22.33 18.54 6.44
C ALA A 209 21.46 19.79 6.20
N ARG A 210 22.05 20.83 5.61
CA ARG A 210 21.30 21.98 5.09
C ARG A 210 21.06 21.73 3.59
N LEU A 211 19.77 21.64 3.22
CA LEU A 211 19.31 21.42 1.83
C LEU A 211 18.93 22.74 1.18
#